data_cd4333a8732b8edc697bc0555c98c4ef
#
_entry.id   cd4333a8732b8edc697bc0555c98c4ef
#
_cell.length_a   1.000
_cell.length_b   1.000
_cell.length_c   1.000
_cell.angle_alpha   90.00
_cell.angle_beta   90.00
_cell.angle_gamma   90.00
#
_symmetry.space_group_name_H-M   'P 1'
#
loop_
_entity.id
_entity.type
_entity.pdbx_description
1 polymer ?
#
loop_
_entity_poly.entity_id
_entity_poly.type
_entity_poly.pdbx_seq_one_letter_code
_entity_poly.pdbx_strand_id
1 'polypeptide(L)'
;YSALYAEGKTSEYCMTLDEEDNITAVTIGGSDSWYMLGHAFFNKEFSKKFRQIMTEEYKDEKTRMGYWEDVYLRHIPDLPLMKVHRYRPHEIEEFDSLAELRAFDERYVNDSGCRIMQNISSVLECEEKDIDIVEVLKYGMTNCSFCFRCAKNGRKYVYRHPGEGTEAFINRKSEYFSMQAAKEMNLDKTFVYMDRDEGWKISYFVENARTLDYHNPDELAQALRLLASLHEADTQSEVPYRLWDQA
;
A
#
# COMPACT_ATOMS: atom_id res chain seq x y z
N TYR A 1 7.48 -24.65 9.55
CA TYR A 1 7.25 -23.70 8.48
C TYR A 1 6.31 -24.28 7.43
N SER A 2 5.37 -23.54 6.93
CA SER A 2 4.49 -23.93 5.84
C SER A 2 5.21 -23.92 4.49
N ALA A 3 4.88 -24.88 3.64
CA ALA A 3 5.52 -25.04 2.34
C ALA A 3 4.55 -25.49 1.25
N LEU A 4 4.78 -24.95 0.04
CA LEU A 4 4.26 -25.48 -1.21
C LEU A 4 5.40 -25.97 -2.10
N TYR A 5 5.06 -26.81 -3.06
CA TYR A 5 6.02 -27.31 -4.04
C TYR A 5 5.92 -26.50 -5.33
N ALA A 6 7.02 -25.91 -5.75
CA ALA A 6 7.12 -25.23 -7.04
C ALA A 6 7.51 -26.24 -8.12
N GLU A 7 6.70 -26.35 -9.15
CA GLU A 7 7.04 -27.04 -10.39
C GLU A 7 7.75 -26.05 -11.33
N GLY A 8 8.98 -26.40 -11.75
CA GLY A 8 9.81 -25.53 -12.58
C GLY A 8 10.53 -24.44 -11.77
N LYS A 9 10.92 -23.36 -12.45
CA LYS A 9 11.70 -22.26 -11.87
C LYS A 9 10.82 -21.38 -10.98
N THR A 10 11.37 -21.00 -9.82
CA THR A 10 10.76 -20.06 -8.88
C THR A 10 11.79 -19.07 -8.35
N SER A 11 11.35 -17.89 -7.92
CA SER A 11 12.15 -16.88 -7.20
C SER A 11 11.98 -16.97 -5.68
N GLU A 12 11.15 -17.90 -5.21
CA GLU A 12 10.81 -18.07 -3.79
C GLU A 12 11.97 -18.59 -2.94
N TYR A 13 11.80 -18.58 -1.62
CA TYR A 13 12.74 -19.12 -0.64
C TYR A 13 12.67 -20.66 -0.64
N CYS A 14 13.52 -21.31 -1.44
CA CYS A 14 13.55 -22.76 -1.61
C CYS A 14 14.28 -23.45 -0.46
N MET A 15 13.68 -24.47 0.12
CA MET A 15 14.19 -25.20 1.28
C MET A 15 14.95 -26.47 0.88
N THR A 16 16.08 -26.71 1.56
CA THR A 16 16.73 -28.03 1.60
C THR A 16 16.31 -28.71 2.88
N LEU A 17 15.83 -29.94 2.77
CA LEU A 17 15.29 -30.73 3.87
C LEU A 17 16.17 -31.96 4.12
N ASP A 18 16.24 -32.41 5.37
CA ASP A 18 16.80 -33.71 5.72
C ASP A 18 15.73 -34.83 5.64
N GLU A 19 16.12 -36.04 5.99
CA GLU A 19 15.25 -37.22 5.98
C GLU A 19 14.09 -37.17 7.00
N GLU A 20 14.19 -36.25 7.98
CA GLU A 20 13.18 -36.05 9.04
C GLU A 20 12.30 -34.82 8.79
N ASP A 21 12.38 -34.22 7.60
CA ASP A 21 11.68 -32.99 7.22
C ASP A 21 12.11 -31.74 7.98
N ASN A 22 13.32 -31.71 8.50
CA ASN A 22 13.88 -30.48 9.06
C ASN A 22 14.50 -29.62 7.97
N ILE A 23 14.33 -28.33 8.10
CA ILE A 23 14.95 -27.33 7.20
C ILE A 23 16.41 -27.20 7.57
N THR A 24 17.31 -27.58 6.66
CA THR A 24 18.77 -27.55 6.85
C THR A 24 19.43 -26.39 6.14
N ALA A 25 18.83 -25.91 5.07
CA ALA A 25 19.26 -24.70 4.34
C ALA A 25 18.07 -24.08 3.58
N VAL A 26 18.22 -22.82 3.23
CA VAL A 26 17.27 -22.10 2.37
C VAL A 26 18.08 -21.27 1.36
N THR A 27 17.64 -21.28 0.11
CA THR A 27 18.20 -20.49 -0.99
C THR A 27 17.11 -19.66 -1.67
N ILE A 28 17.42 -18.43 -2.05
CA ILE A 28 16.50 -17.61 -2.82
C ILE A 28 16.56 -18.04 -4.28
N GLY A 29 15.41 -18.45 -4.81
CA GLY A 29 15.29 -19.01 -6.16
C GLY A 29 15.71 -20.48 -6.24
N GLY A 30 15.09 -21.19 -7.17
CA GLY A 30 15.34 -22.61 -7.40
C GLY A 30 14.48 -23.17 -8.52
N SER A 31 14.41 -24.51 -8.60
CA SER A 31 13.52 -25.22 -9.51
C SER A 31 13.11 -26.53 -8.87
N ASP A 32 11.86 -26.93 -9.07
CA ASP A 32 11.32 -28.22 -8.61
C ASP A 32 11.59 -28.47 -7.12
N SER A 33 11.20 -27.50 -6.29
CA SER A 33 11.59 -27.44 -4.88
C SER A 33 10.43 -27.03 -3.97
N TRP A 34 10.49 -27.46 -2.71
CA TRP A 34 9.64 -26.93 -1.66
C TRP A 34 10.08 -25.51 -1.30
N TYR A 35 9.14 -24.56 -1.28
CA TYR A 35 9.43 -23.17 -0.93
C TYR A 35 8.62 -22.71 0.30
N MET A 36 9.13 -21.70 0.96
CA MET A 36 8.56 -21.10 2.17
C MET A 36 7.33 -20.25 1.82
N LEU A 37 6.21 -20.49 2.52
CA LEU A 37 4.91 -19.86 2.24
C LEU A 37 4.56 -18.74 3.28
N GLY A 38 5.53 -18.17 3.95
CA GLY A 38 5.33 -17.00 4.79
C GLY A 38 4.87 -17.25 6.22
N HIS A 39 4.09 -18.30 6.56
CA HIS A 39 3.65 -18.52 7.92
C HIS A 39 4.41 -19.66 8.63
N ALA A 40 4.79 -19.40 9.88
CA ALA A 40 5.56 -20.30 10.70
C ALA A 40 5.03 -20.40 12.13
N PHE A 41 5.19 -21.57 12.73
CA PHE A 41 4.96 -21.75 14.16
C PHE A 41 6.30 -21.78 14.90
N PHE A 42 6.49 -20.89 15.85
CA PHE A 42 7.67 -20.83 16.71
C PHE A 42 7.33 -21.40 18.08
N ASN A 43 7.98 -22.49 18.45
CA ASN A 43 7.90 -22.99 19.81
C ASN A 43 8.66 -22.07 20.79
N LYS A 44 8.53 -22.33 22.09
CA LYS A 44 9.13 -21.48 23.13
C LYS A 44 10.66 -21.42 23.05
N GLU A 45 11.30 -22.53 22.72
CA GLU A 45 12.76 -22.61 22.61
C GLU A 45 13.27 -21.82 21.42
N PHE A 46 12.69 -22.04 20.25
CA PHE A 46 12.99 -21.29 19.04
C PHE A 46 12.78 -19.78 19.25
N SER A 47 11.60 -19.39 19.78
CA SER A 47 11.27 -17.98 20.03
C SER A 47 12.27 -17.28 20.97
N LYS A 48 12.73 -18.00 22.01
CA LYS A 48 13.75 -17.46 22.94
C LYS A 48 15.07 -17.22 22.24
N LYS A 49 15.55 -18.19 21.46
CA LYS A 49 16.83 -18.10 20.76
C LYS A 49 16.78 -17.07 19.63
N PHE A 50 15.74 -17.13 18.81
CA PHE A 50 15.56 -16.21 17.69
C PHE A 50 15.43 -14.76 18.14
N ARG A 51 14.71 -14.49 19.25
CA ARG A 51 14.65 -13.14 19.83
C ARG A 51 16.02 -12.60 20.24
N GLN A 52 16.91 -13.45 20.77
CA GLN A 52 18.27 -13.04 21.11
C GLN A 52 19.05 -12.63 19.85
N ILE A 53 18.99 -13.45 18.81
CA ILE A 53 19.60 -13.17 17.51
C ILE A 53 19.03 -11.88 16.92
N MET A 54 17.71 -11.73 16.84
CA MET A 54 17.04 -10.54 16.31
C MET A 54 17.43 -9.27 17.07
N THR A 55 17.63 -9.33 18.39
CA THR A 55 18.05 -8.16 19.20
C THR A 55 19.41 -7.63 18.75
N GLU A 56 20.33 -8.51 18.35
CA GLU A 56 21.64 -8.11 17.82
C GLU A 56 21.58 -7.69 16.36
N GLU A 57 20.96 -8.51 15.52
CA GLU A 57 20.82 -8.28 14.08
C GLU A 57 20.02 -7.00 13.73
N TYR A 58 19.02 -6.64 14.54
CA TYR A 58 18.19 -5.44 14.31
C TYR A 58 18.96 -4.11 14.48
N LYS A 59 20.20 -4.16 14.95
CA LYS A 59 21.10 -2.99 14.97
C LYS A 59 21.55 -2.60 13.56
N ASP A 60 21.60 -3.56 12.65
CA ASP A 60 21.91 -3.32 11.23
C ASP A 60 20.68 -2.77 10.48
N GLU A 61 20.90 -1.72 9.69
CA GLU A 61 19.86 -1.12 8.86
C GLU A 61 19.29 -2.09 7.82
N LYS A 62 20.13 -2.95 7.23
CA LYS A 62 19.68 -3.96 6.26
C LYS A 62 18.69 -4.94 6.89
N THR A 63 18.94 -5.35 8.13
CA THR A 63 18.01 -6.23 8.85
C THR A 63 16.69 -5.54 9.14
N ARG A 64 16.71 -4.24 9.48
CA ARG A 64 15.47 -3.47 9.71
C ARG A 64 14.62 -3.28 8.45
N MET A 65 15.24 -3.28 7.27
CA MET A 65 14.59 -3.10 5.98
C MET A 65 14.32 -4.41 5.24
N GLY A 66 14.79 -5.55 5.77
CA GLY A 66 14.63 -6.88 5.20
C GLY A 66 13.53 -7.70 5.86
N TYR A 67 13.37 -8.92 5.39
CA TYR A 67 12.47 -9.90 5.97
C TYR A 67 13.10 -10.63 7.14
N TRP A 68 12.30 -11.12 8.08
CA TRP A 68 12.78 -11.93 9.19
C TRP A 68 13.39 -13.27 8.72
N GLU A 69 12.91 -13.76 7.59
CA GLU A 69 13.43 -14.93 6.90
C GLU A 69 14.92 -14.78 6.56
N ASP A 70 15.35 -13.59 6.15
CA ASP A 70 16.75 -13.31 5.85
C ASP A 70 17.64 -13.52 7.09
N VAL A 71 17.14 -13.20 8.27
CA VAL A 71 17.83 -13.47 9.54
C VAL A 71 17.82 -14.97 9.82
N TYR A 72 16.68 -15.64 9.63
CA TYR A 72 16.58 -17.08 9.82
C TYR A 72 17.58 -17.83 8.91
N LEU A 73 17.66 -17.46 7.63
CA LEU A 73 18.58 -18.08 6.68
C LEU A 73 20.05 -18.05 7.18
N ARG A 74 20.47 -16.91 7.71
CA ARG A 74 21.85 -16.74 8.19
C ARG A 74 22.16 -17.55 9.46
N HIS A 75 21.14 -17.88 10.24
CA HIS A 75 21.26 -18.47 11.57
C HIS A 75 20.63 -19.86 11.70
N ILE A 76 20.32 -20.55 10.59
CA ILE A 76 19.80 -21.92 10.63
C ILE A 76 20.65 -22.85 11.51
N PRO A 77 22.00 -22.83 11.43
CA PRO A 77 22.83 -23.69 12.26
C PRO A 77 22.79 -23.37 13.76
N ASP A 78 22.41 -22.16 14.13
CA ASP A 78 22.41 -21.68 15.52
C ASP A 78 21.03 -21.84 16.18
N LEU A 79 20.01 -22.15 15.40
CA LEU A 79 18.61 -22.22 15.84
C LEU A 79 18.16 -23.68 16.05
N PRO A 80 17.17 -23.93 16.91
CA PRO A 80 16.48 -25.22 16.93
C PRO A 80 15.92 -25.54 15.54
N LEU A 81 16.01 -26.82 15.17
CA LEU A 81 15.51 -27.28 13.88
C LEU A 81 14.03 -26.93 13.69
N MET A 82 13.69 -26.42 12.52
CA MET A 82 12.34 -26.09 12.12
C MET A 82 11.86 -27.16 11.13
N LYS A 83 10.72 -27.79 11.41
CA LYS A 83 10.12 -28.78 10.52
C LYS A 83 9.27 -28.11 9.47
N VAL A 84 9.23 -28.70 8.28
CA VAL A 84 8.32 -28.29 7.22
C VAL A 84 6.93 -28.89 7.42
N HIS A 85 5.91 -28.10 7.12
CA HIS A 85 4.53 -28.55 6.95
C HIS A 85 4.15 -28.36 5.48
N ARG A 86 4.00 -29.47 4.76
CA ARG A 86 3.71 -29.47 3.32
C ARG A 86 2.22 -29.34 3.10
N TYR A 87 1.82 -28.34 2.32
CA TYR A 87 0.47 -28.25 1.79
C TYR A 87 0.39 -28.95 0.43
N ARG A 88 -0.76 -29.53 0.13
CA ARG A 88 -1.07 -30.02 -1.21
C ARG A 88 -1.48 -28.85 -2.09
N PRO A 89 -1.36 -28.98 -3.42
CA PRO A 89 -1.94 -28.03 -4.35
C PRO A 89 -3.41 -27.74 -4.00
N HIS A 90 -3.79 -26.47 -4.00
CA HIS A 90 -5.16 -26.01 -3.68
C HIS A 90 -5.64 -26.18 -2.23
N GLU A 91 -4.80 -26.59 -1.28
CA GLU A 91 -5.11 -26.50 0.15
C GLU A 91 -4.91 -25.10 0.69
N ILE A 92 -4.02 -24.34 0.06
CA ILE A 92 -3.73 -22.94 0.36
C ILE A 92 -3.38 -22.23 -0.94
N GLU A 93 -3.85 -21.01 -1.09
CA GLU A 93 -3.56 -20.16 -2.24
C GLU A 93 -2.96 -18.85 -1.77
N GLU A 94 -2.03 -18.33 -2.52
CA GLU A 94 -1.37 -17.04 -2.28
C GLU A 94 -1.66 -16.12 -3.48
N PHE A 95 -2.02 -14.88 -3.19
CA PHE A 95 -2.34 -13.89 -4.22
C PHE A 95 -1.54 -12.63 -3.98
N ASP A 96 -0.66 -12.29 -4.91
CA ASP A 96 0.11 -11.04 -4.89
C ASP A 96 -0.65 -9.87 -5.52
N SER A 97 -1.72 -10.17 -6.24
CA SER A 97 -2.50 -9.16 -6.95
C SER A 97 -3.99 -9.46 -6.99
N LEU A 98 -4.79 -8.40 -7.13
CA LEU A 98 -6.23 -8.53 -7.38
C LEU A 98 -6.51 -9.28 -8.71
N ALA A 99 -5.62 -9.20 -9.68
CA ALA A 99 -5.76 -9.92 -10.95
C ALA A 99 -5.68 -11.44 -10.76
N GLU A 100 -4.77 -11.92 -9.90
CA GLU A 100 -4.66 -13.34 -9.55
C GLU A 100 -5.89 -13.83 -8.79
N LEU A 101 -6.37 -13.05 -7.81
CA LEU A 101 -7.58 -13.35 -7.07
C LEU A 101 -8.81 -13.45 -8.01
N ARG A 102 -8.93 -12.53 -8.97
CA ARG A 102 -9.99 -12.53 -9.99
C ARG A 102 -9.89 -13.73 -10.95
N ALA A 103 -8.67 -14.14 -11.29
CA ALA A 103 -8.44 -15.33 -12.12
C ALA A 103 -8.80 -16.62 -11.38
N PHE A 104 -8.58 -16.66 -10.06
CA PHE A 104 -8.91 -17.78 -9.21
C PHE A 104 -10.42 -17.89 -8.93
N ASP A 105 -11.08 -16.78 -8.66
CA ASP A 105 -12.50 -16.75 -8.29
C ASP A 105 -13.24 -15.61 -9.00
N GLU A 106 -14.11 -16.00 -9.94
CA GLU A 106 -14.90 -15.06 -10.75
C GLU A 106 -15.78 -14.11 -9.93
N ARG A 107 -16.14 -14.45 -8.68
CA ARG A 107 -16.92 -13.56 -7.80
C ARG A 107 -16.22 -12.25 -7.56
N TYR A 108 -14.87 -12.24 -7.54
CA TYR A 108 -14.07 -11.03 -7.32
C TYR A 108 -13.88 -10.17 -8.58
N VAL A 109 -14.42 -10.57 -9.73
CA VAL A 109 -14.35 -9.77 -10.97
C VAL A 109 -15.17 -8.48 -10.84
N ASN A 110 -16.38 -8.59 -10.30
CA ASN A 110 -17.34 -7.48 -10.21
C ASN A 110 -17.60 -7.00 -8.77
N ASP A 111 -17.25 -7.79 -7.77
CA ASP A 111 -17.37 -7.45 -6.35
C ASP A 111 -16.21 -8.07 -5.56
N SER A 112 -15.19 -7.29 -5.34
CA SER A 112 -14.04 -7.70 -4.52
C SER A 112 -14.34 -7.69 -3.01
N GLY A 113 -15.50 -7.20 -2.59
CA GLY A 113 -15.79 -6.86 -1.20
C GLY A 113 -14.97 -5.69 -0.67
N CYS A 114 -14.18 -5.07 -1.52
CA CYS A 114 -13.30 -3.96 -1.15
C CYS A 114 -14.05 -2.63 -1.19
N ARG A 115 -14.19 -1.97 -0.04
CA ARG A 115 -14.86 -0.68 0.08
C ARG A 115 -14.25 0.40 -0.83
N ILE A 116 -12.93 0.37 -1.03
CA ILE A 116 -12.25 1.31 -1.92
C ILE A 116 -12.73 1.13 -3.37
N MET A 117 -12.84 -0.12 -3.83
CA MET A 117 -13.32 -0.42 -5.17
C MET A 117 -14.78 -0.01 -5.35
N GLN A 118 -15.62 -0.26 -4.34
CA GLN A 118 -17.02 0.18 -4.33
C GLN A 118 -17.14 1.71 -4.38
N ASN A 119 -16.31 2.43 -3.62
CA ASN A 119 -16.25 3.90 -3.66
C ASN A 119 -15.90 4.42 -5.06
N ILE A 120 -14.87 3.84 -5.70
CA ILE A 120 -14.47 4.24 -7.06
C ILE A 120 -15.58 3.93 -8.07
N SER A 121 -16.13 2.73 -8.01
CA SER A 121 -17.23 2.29 -8.91
C SER A 121 -18.43 3.20 -8.80
N SER A 122 -18.82 3.58 -7.59
CA SER A 122 -19.96 4.48 -7.34
C SER A 122 -19.73 5.88 -7.91
N VAL A 123 -18.53 6.46 -7.71
CA VAL A 123 -18.23 7.83 -8.17
C VAL A 123 -18.05 7.91 -9.67
N LEU A 124 -17.40 6.89 -10.28
CA LEU A 124 -17.12 6.88 -11.72
C LEU A 124 -18.21 6.18 -12.54
N GLU A 125 -19.24 5.65 -11.88
CA GLU A 125 -20.32 4.89 -12.49
C GLU A 125 -19.80 3.76 -13.40
N CYS A 126 -18.80 3.01 -12.91
CA CYS A 126 -18.16 1.90 -13.62
C CYS A 126 -18.25 0.61 -12.80
N GLU A 127 -17.98 -0.54 -13.43
CA GLU A 127 -17.86 -1.81 -12.72
C GLU A 127 -16.46 -1.96 -12.14
N GLU A 128 -16.28 -2.76 -11.08
CA GLU A 128 -14.95 -2.99 -10.46
C GLU A 128 -13.94 -3.59 -11.45
N LYS A 129 -14.40 -4.40 -12.40
CA LYS A 129 -13.55 -4.94 -13.48
C LYS A 129 -12.95 -3.88 -14.40
N ASP A 130 -13.56 -2.68 -14.45
CA ASP A 130 -13.05 -1.56 -15.24
C ASP A 130 -11.93 -0.79 -14.52
N ILE A 131 -11.64 -1.14 -13.27
CA ILE A 131 -10.63 -0.47 -12.45
C ILE A 131 -9.33 -1.27 -12.52
N ASP A 132 -8.31 -0.64 -13.08
CA ASP A 132 -6.96 -1.18 -13.20
C ASP A 132 -5.99 -0.36 -12.36
N ILE A 133 -5.43 -0.98 -11.31
CA ILE A 133 -4.47 -0.32 -10.41
C ILE A 133 -3.12 -0.25 -11.13
N VAL A 134 -2.62 0.97 -11.35
CA VAL A 134 -1.38 1.20 -12.09
C VAL A 134 -0.17 1.20 -11.15
N GLU A 135 -0.24 1.99 -10.06
CA GLU A 135 0.87 2.09 -9.11
C GLU A 135 0.41 2.63 -7.75
N VAL A 136 1.13 2.28 -6.71
CA VAL A 136 0.97 2.85 -5.36
C VAL A 136 1.85 4.09 -5.23
N LEU A 137 1.23 5.22 -4.87
CA LEU A 137 1.93 6.49 -4.71
C LEU A 137 2.42 6.61 -3.26
N LYS A 138 3.70 6.37 -3.02
CA LYS A 138 4.32 6.38 -1.67
C LYS A 138 4.73 7.79 -1.18
N TYR A 139 4.10 8.85 -1.69
CA TYR A 139 4.43 10.23 -1.35
C TYR A 139 3.47 10.76 -0.28
N GLY A 140 3.91 10.77 0.97
CA GLY A 140 3.18 11.37 2.08
C GLY A 140 3.16 10.49 3.33
N MET A 141 3.22 11.13 4.50
CA MET A 141 3.25 10.44 5.80
C MET A 141 1.86 10.06 6.33
N THR A 142 0.80 10.68 5.81
CA THR A 142 -0.53 10.65 6.43
C THR A 142 -1.63 10.03 5.56
N ASN A 143 -1.35 9.68 4.32
CA ASN A 143 -2.36 9.17 3.40
C ASN A 143 -1.84 7.97 2.61
N CYS A 144 -2.72 7.00 2.35
CA CYS A 144 -2.47 5.95 1.38
C CYS A 144 -3.07 6.39 0.04
N SER A 145 -2.24 6.48 -1.01
CA SER A 145 -2.68 6.92 -2.32
C SER A 145 -2.20 5.97 -3.40
N PHE A 146 -3.01 5.77 -4.42
CA PHE A 146 -2.63 4.99 -5.60
C PHE A 146 -3.22 5.58 -6.87
N CYS A 147 -2.51 5.35 -7.99
CA CYS A 147 -2.97 5.67 -9.32
C CYS A 147 -3.71 4.48 -9.91
N PHE A 148 -4.85 4.73 -10.53
CA PHE A 148 -5.61 3.71 -11.24
C PHE A 148 -6.13 4.25 -12.58
N ARG A 149 -6.43 3.34 -13.51
CA ARG A 149 -7.07 3.64 -14.78
C ARG A 149 -8.49 3.11 -14.75
N CYS A 150 -9.45 3.89 -15.25
CA CYS A 150 -10.79 3.43 -15.50
C CYS A 150 -10.94 3.07 -16.98
N ALA A 151 -11.12 1.78 -17.29
CA ALA A 151 -11.24 1.28 -18.68
C ALA A 151 -12.44 1.85 -19.39
N LYS A 152 -13.55 2.11 -18.67
CA LYS A 152 -14.78 2.68 -19.23
C LYS A 152 -14.56 4.02 -19.95
N ASN A 153 -13.66 4.86 -19.47
CA ASN A 153 -13.39 6.19 -20.04
C ASN A 153 -11.93 6.43 -20.44
N GLY A 154 -11.06 5.43 -20.22
CA GLY A 154 -9.64 5.46 -20.57
C GLY A 154 -8.76 6.40 -19.74
N ARG A 155 -9.32 7.07 -18.72
CA ARG A 155 -8.63 8.09 -17.93
C ARG A 155 -7.93 7.48 -16.72
N LYS A 156 -6.84 8.13 -16.29
CA LYS A 156 -6.15 7.84 -15.04
C LYS A 156 -6.61 8.77 -13.94
N TYR A 157 -6.67 8.23 -12.74
CA TYR A 157 -7.10 8.89 -11.52
C TYR A 157 -6.17 8.57 -10.37
N VAL A 158 -6.24 9.40 -9.33
CA VAL A 158 -5.62 9.13 -8.03
C VAL A 158 -6.73 8.93 -7.01
N TYR A 159 -6.72 7.79 -6.33
CA TYR A 159 -7.48 7.58 -5.11
C TYR A 159 -6.60 7.90 -3.90
N ARG A 160 -7.10 8.71 -2.98
CA ARG A 160 -6.45 9.00 -1.70
C ARG A 160 -7.33 8.52 -0.56
N HIS A 161 -6.81 7.60 0.24
CA HIS A 161 -7.41 7.18 1.49
C HIS A 161 -6.69 7.86 2.66
N PRO A 162 -7.41 8.47 3.63
CA PRO A 162 -6.78 8.99 4.84
C PRO A 162 -6.10 7.88 5.64
N GLY A 163 -4.93 8.16 6.18
CA GLY A 163 -4.25 7.25 7.08
C GLY A 163 -4.95 7.19 8.45
N GLU A 164 -4.85 6.07 9.12
CA GLU A 164 -5.39 5.88 10.47
C GLU A 164 -4.81 6.89 11.45
N GLY A 165 -5.64 7.42 12.34
CA GLY A 165 -5.25 8.40 13.35
C GLY A 165 -5.10 9.84 12.85
N THR A 166 -5.32 10.09 11.55
CA THR A 166 -5.25 11.47 11.02
C THR A 166 -6.45 12.34 11.42
N GLU A 167 -7.52 11.74 11.92
CA GLU A 167 -8.72 12.43 12.43
C GLU A 167 -8.41 13.36 13.61
N ALA A 168 -7.35 13.05 14.38
CA ALA A 168 -6.90 13.87 15.50
C ALA A 168 -6.32 15.23 15.05
N PHE A 169 -5.83 15.31 13.79
CA PHE A 169 -5.11 16.48 13.28
C PHE A 169 -5.82 17.18 12.11
N ILE A 170 -6.69 16.46 11.40
CA ILE A 170 -7.32 16.96 10.17
C ILE A 170 -8.83 16.94 10.32
N ASN A 171 -9.45 18.14 10.32
CA ASN A 171 -10.90 18.26 10.25
C ASN A 171 -11.38 17.99 8.80
N ARG A 172 -12.02 16.86 8.56
CA ARG A 172 -12.45 16.43 7.22
C ARG A 172 -13.48 17.36 6.60
N LYS A 173 -14.37 17.95 7.39
CA LYS A 173 -15.36 18.91 6.91
C LYS A 173 -14.68 20.20 6.42
N SER A 174 -13.66 20.68 7.14
CA SER A 174 -12.87 21.82 6.72
C SER A 174 -12.08 21.53 5.44
N GLU A 175 -11.47 20.35 5.35
CA GLU A 175 -10.77 19.90 4.14
C GLU A 175 -11.73 19.82 2.94
N TYR A 176 -12.91 19.21 3.13
CA TYR A 176 -13.94 19.14 2.09
C TYR A 176 -14.36 20.53 1.60
N PHE A 177 -14.68 21.46 2.52
CA PHE A 177 -15.03 22.82 2.18
C PHE A 177 -13.94 23.52 1.35
N SER A 178 -12.69 23.40 1.78
CA SER A 178 -11.54 24.01 1.06
C SER A 178 -11.37 23.43 -0.34
N MET A 179 -11.57 22.11 -0.49
CA MET A 179 -11.52 21.48 -1.82
C MET A 179 -12.65 21.93 -2.74
N GLN A 180 -13.86 22.09 -2.23
CA GLN A 180 -14.99 22.61 -3.01
C GLN A 180 -14.75 24.08 -3.43
N ALA A 181 -14.29 24.92 -2.51
CA ALA A 181 -13.95 26.32 -2.82
C ALA A 181 -12.86 26.42 -3.92
N ALA A 182 -11.80 25.61 -3.80
CA ALA A 182 -10.75 25.57 -4.81
C ALA A 182 -11.26 25.11 -6.19
N LYS A 183 -12.20 24.16 -6.22
CA LYS A 183 -12.86 23.70 -7.44
C LYS A 183 -13.70 24.81 -8.06
N GLU A 184 -14.57 25.46 -7.28
CA GLU A 184 -15.46 26.54 -7.74
C GLU A 184 -14.69 27.71 -8.29
N MET A 185 -13.54 28.05 -7.68
CA MET A 185 -12.61 29.08 -8.14
C MET A 185 -11.73 28.61 -9.32
N ASN A 186 -11.90 27.39 -9.82
CA ASN A 186 -11.06 26.80 -10.89
C ASN A 186 -9.56 26.75 -10.56
N LEU A 187 -9.20 26.72 -9.27
CA LEU A 187 -7.84 26.57 -8.78
C LEU A 187 -7.41 25.10 -8.77
N ASP A 188 -8.31 24.16 -8.40
CA ASP A 188 -8.08 22.72 -8.52
C ASP A 188 -8.89 22.15 -9.69
N LYS A 189 -8.19 21.92 -10.82
CA LYS A 189 -8.75 21.29 -12.03
C LYS A 189 -8.74 19.77 -11.97
N THR A 190 -8.16 19.20 -10.93
CA THR A 190 -8.02 17.75 -10.79
C THR A 190 -9.13 17.15 -9.95
N PHE A 191 -9.86 17.94 -9.20
CA PHE A 191 -10.91 17.48 -8.30
C PHE A 191 -12.03 16.74 -9.03
N VAL A 192 -12.29 15.49 -8.63
CA VAL A 192 -13.43 14.69 -9.11
C VAL A 192 -14.45 14.56 -7.99
N TYR A 193 -14.06 13.97 -6.87
CA TYR A 193 -14.93 13.71 -5.73
C TYR A 193 -14.15 13.67 -4.41
N MET A 194 -14.80 14.03 -3.33
CA MET A 194 -14.33 13.82 -1.97
C MET A 194 -15.50 13.47 -1.06
N ASP A 195 -15.34 12.44 -0.23
CA ASP A 195 -16.27 12.14 0.84
C ASP A 195 -16.09 13.13 2.00
N ARG A 196 -17.20 13.74 2.44
CA ARG A 196 -17.19 14.80 3.46
C ARG A 196 -16.81 14.29 4.85
N ASP A 197 -17.26 13.08 5.19
CA ASP A 197 -17.14 12.52 6.52
C ASP A 197 -15.90 11.65 6.67
N GLU A 198 -15.61 10.80 5.69
CA GLU A 198 -14.47 9.87 5.69
C GLU A 198 -13.20 10.49 5.09
N GLY A 199 -13.34 11.53 4.27
CA GLY A 199 -12.20 12.27 3.72
C GLY A 199 -11.42 11.58 2.60
N TRP A 200 -11.88 10.41 2.10
CA TRP A 200 -11.27 9.84 0.91
C TRP A 200 -11.66 10.66 -0.34
N LYS A 201 -10.78 10.70 -1.31
CA LYS A 201 -11.01 11.49 -2.52
C LYS A 201 -10.50 10.83 -3.79
N ILE A 202 -11.11 11.22 -4.91
CA ILE A 202 -10.68 10.90 -6.27
C ILE A 202 -10.32 12.20 -6.98
N SER A 203 -9.17 12.19 -7.65
CA SER A 203 -8.69 13.30 -8.47
C SER A 203 -8.23 12.77 -9.83
N TYR A 204 -8.23 13.59 -10.86
CA TYR A 204 -7.56 13.25 -12.12
C TYR A 204 -6.05 13.12 -11.89
N PHE A 205 -5.45 12.11 -12.51
CA PHE A 205 -3.99 11.97 -12.54
C PHE A 205 -3.40 13.01 -13.50
N VAL A 206 -2.38 13.73 -13.06
CA VAL A 206 -1.67 14.73 -13.89
C VAL A 206 -0.42 14.08 -14.45
N GLU A 207 -0.41 13.84 -15.76
CA GLU A 207 0.76 13.28 -16.45
C GLU A 207 1.92 14.28 -16.41
N ASN A 208 3.13 13.74 -16.26
CA ASN A 208 4.37 14.54 -16.23
C ASN A 208 4.42 15.65 -15.17
N ALA A 209 3.65 15.50 -14.08
CA ALA A 209 3.74 16.42 -12.96
C ALA A 209 5.14 16.34 -12.32
N ARG A 210 5.66 17.51 -11.94
CA ARG A 210 6.91 17.62 -11.18
C ARG A 210 6.73 18.53 -9.98
N THR A 211 7.60 18.44 -9.03
CA THR A 211 7.63 19.35 -7.89
C THR A 211 7.94 20.77 -8.35
N LEU A 212 7.27 21.74 -7.74
CA LEU A 212 7.55 23.17 -7.93
C LEU A 212 9.01 23.46 -7.56
N ASP A 213 9.74 24.12 -8.45
CA ASP A 213 11.04 24.68 -8.11
C ASP A 213 10.86 26.07 -7.47
N TYR A 214 10.91 26.12 -6.15
CA TYR A 214 10.77 27.37 -5.39
C TYR A 214 11.97 28.31 -5.51
N HIS A 215 13.08 27.85 -6.10
CA HIS A 215 14.23 28.69 -6.45
C HIS A 215 14.06 29.39 -7.82
N ASN A 216 13.08 28.94 -8.62
CA ASN A 216 12.72 29.61 -9.86
C ASN A 216 11.72 30.74 -9.58
N PRO A 217 12.13 32.05 -9.76
CA PRO A 217 11.27 33.17 -9.44
C PRO A 217 9.95 33.20 -10.23
N ASP A 218 9.94 32.73 -11.48
CA ASP A 218 8.75 32.74 -12.33
C ASP A 218 7.73 31.69 -11.86
N GLU A 219 8.18 30.49 -11.47
CA GLU A 219 7.32 29.47 -10.90
C GLU A 219 6.77 29.91 -9.54
N LEU A 220 7.63 30.44 -8.69
CA LEU A 220 7.21 31.00 -7.40
C LEU A 220 6.18 32.09 -7.55
N ALA A 221 6.39 33.04 -8.50
CA ALA A 221 5.44 34.12 -8.77
C ALA A 221 4.08 33.58 -9.26
N GLN A 222 4.05 32.52 -10.04
CA GLN A 222 2.80 31.86 -10.47
C GLN A 222 2.06 31.22 -9.28
N ALA A 223 2.77 30.49 -8.43
CA ALA A 223 2.19 29.88 -7.22
C ALA A 223 1.63 30.95 -6.27
N LEU A 224 2.36 32.04 -6.04
CA LEU A 224 1.93 33.15 -5.17
C LEU A 224 0.72 33.90 -5.75
N ARG A 225 0.61 34.06 -7.07
CA ARG A 225 -0.60 34.61 -7.70
C ARG A 225 -1.85 33.76 -7.47
N LEU A 226 -1.72 32.40 -7.57
CA LEU A 226 -2.82 31.51 -7.26
C LEU A 226 -3.23 31.60 -5.79
N LEU A 227 -2.26 31.67 -4.88
CA LEU A 227 -2.51 31.85 -3.45
C LEU A 227 -3.19 33.20 -3.16
N ALA A 228 -2.74 34.30 -3.78
CA ALA A 228 -3.36 35.62 -3.65
C ALA A 228 -4.83 35.60 -4.10
N SER A 229 -5.13 34.95 -5.24
CA SER A 229 -6.52 34.87 -5.71
C SER A 229 -7.44 34.08 -4.75
N LEU A 230 -6.91 33.09 -4.04
CA LEU A 230 -7.65 32.39 -2.99
C LEU A 230 -7.93 33.32 -1.79
N HIS A 231 -6.95 34.10 -1.36
CA HIS A 231 -7.11 35.04 -0.25
C HIS A 231 -8.05 36.21 -0.57
N GLU A 232 -8.06 36.69 -1.81
CA GLU A 232 -8.94 37.76 -2.27
C GLU A 232 -10.41 37.35 -2.43
N ALA A 233 -10.66 36.05 -2.54
CA ALA A 233 -12.01 35.53 -2.76
C ALA A 233 -12.95 35.58 -1.55
N ASP A 234 -12.44 35.99 -0.36
CA ASP A 234 -13.20 36.12 0.90
C ASP A 234 -14.12 34.90 1.18
N THR A 235 -13.62 33.67 0.91
CA THR A 235 -14.36 32.43 1.16
C THR A 235 -14.49 32.20 2.67
N GLN A 236 -15.73 32.14 3.16
CA GLN A 236 -16.02 31.87 4.56
C GLN A 236 -16.15 30.38 4.80
N SER A 237 -15.29 29.81 5.66
CA SER A 237 -15.41 28.40 6.09
C SER A 237 -16.37 28.29 7.28
N GLU A 238 -17.24 27.27 7.27
CA GLU A 238 -18.04 26.90 8.46
C GLU A 238 -17.17 26.46 9.65
N VAL A 239 -15.94 26.02 9.36
CA VAL A 239 -14.95 25.61 10.35
C VAL A 239 -13.72 26.52 10.24
N PRO A 240 -13.65 27.60 11.03
CA PRO A 240 -12.50 28.50 10.99
C PRO A 240 -11.24 27.79 11.45
N TYR A 241 -10.14 28.01 10.72
CA TYR A 241 -8.82 27.58 11.14
C TYR A 241 -8.30 28.48 12.26
N ARG A 242 -8.14 27.90 13.45
CA ARG A 242 -7.61 28.61 14.62
C ARG A 242 -6.31 27.95 15.04
N LEU A 243 -5.19 28.49 14.58
CA LEU A 243 -3.86 27.94 14.83
C LEU A 243 -3.57 27.78 16.33
N TRP A 244 -4.00 28.73 17.15
CA TRP A 244 -3.74 28.76 18.59
C TRP A 244 -4.63 27.80 19.41
N ASP A 245 -5.74 27.34 18.85
CA ASP A 245 -6.62 26.39 19.51
C ASP A 245 -6.15 24.92 19.29
N GLN A 246 -5.14 24.72 18.43
CA GLN A 246 -4.58 23.41 18.07
C GLN A 246 -3.16 23.19 18.61
N ALA A 247 -2.56 24.19 19.25
CA ALA A 247 -1.24 24.15 19.87
C ALA A 247 -1.35 23.82 21.36
#